data_7ea1998488b2c31f342fc79cdc6e608b
#
_entry.id   7ea1998488b2c31f342fc79cdc6e608b
#
_cell.length_a   1.000
_cell.length_b   1.000
_cell.length_c   1.000
_cell.angle_alpha   90.00
_cell.angle_beta   90.00
_cell.angle_gamma   90.00
#
_symmetry.space_group_name_H-M   'P 1'
#
loop_
_entity.id
_entity.type
_entity.pdbx_description
1 polymer ?
#
loop_
_entity_poly.entity_id
_entity_poly.type
_entity_poly.pdbx_seq_one_letter_code
_entity_poly.pdbx_strand_id
1 'polypeptide(L)'
;SIEMMKIAYDEGIRKIVATPHYHPGKCTMGYEQLRRHFELFKEQMKDVCPEIELALGREIYYTSDILDDLEAQAHLTMEDSKYILIEYHPTVEYSYLRTSISNVMQMGYTPVIAHIERYMCVLEDWKLALELKNMGAVIQVNAGSVIGDSGSKVKKFIKRLLKEEIVDVIGTDAHSNGRRS
;
A
#
# COMPACT_ATOMS: atom_id res chain seq x y z
N SER A 1 18.12 -0.83 -2.66
CA SER A 1 17.22 -2.02 -2.61
C SER A 1 17.86 -3.19 -1.87
N ILE A 2 19.04 -3.70 -2.28
CA ILE A 2 19.69 -4.88 -1.64
C ILE A 2 19.92 -4.67 -0.15
N GLU A 3 20.46 -3.51 0.26
CA GLU A 3 20.68 -3.18 1.66
C GLU A 3 19.38 -3.20 2.50
N MET A 4 18.28 -2.68 1.95
CA MET A 4 16.96 -2.76 2.60
C MET A 4 16.50 -4.20 2.81
N MET A 5 16.77 -5.08 1.83
CA MET A 5 16.41 -6.50 1.95
C MET A 5 17.18 -7.20 3.06
N LYS A 6 18.49 -6.88 3.21
CA LYS A 6 19.31 -7.40 4.30
C LYS A 6 18.79 -6.96 5.67
N ILE A 7 18.48 -5.68 5.81
CA ILE A 7 17.88 -5.14 7.04
C ILE A 7 16.56 -5.87 7.36
N ALA A 8 15.66 -5.97 6.38
CA ALA A 8 14.40 -6.68 6.55
C ALA A 8 14.58 -8.16 6.94
N TYR A 9 15.57 -8.83 6.33
CA TYR A 9 15.90 -10.21 6.67
C TYR A 9 16.41 -10.35 8.11
N ASP A 10 17.30 -9.46 8.54
CA ASP A 10 17.84 -9.45 9.90
C ASP A 10 16.77 -9.15 10.95
N GLU A 11 15.74 -8.38 10.58
CA GLU A 11 14.54 -8.10 11.39
C GLU A 11 13.51 -9.23 11.39
N GLY A 12 13.76 -10.31 10.67
CA GLY A 12 12.90 -11.51 10.66
C GLY A 12 11.85 -11.52 9.55
N ILE A 13 11.85 -10.57 8.62
CA ILE A 13 10.93 -10.55 7.48
C ILE A 13 11.34 -11.64 6.49
N ARG A 14 10.39 -12.41 6.00
CA ARG A 14 10.61 -13.53 5.08
C ARG A 14 9.79 -13.43 3.79
N LYS A 15 8.80 -12.53 3.73
CA LYS A 15 8.05 -12.23 2.50
C LYS A 15 7.91 -10.72 2.34
N ILE A 16 8.19 -10.21 1.15
CA ILE A 16 8.09 -8.78 0.82
C ILE A 16 7.31 -8.63 -0.49
N VAL A 17 6.30 -7.77 -0.46
CA VAL A 17 5.59 -7.34 -1.66
C VAL A 17 6.16 -6.00 -2.09
N ALA A 18 6.86 -5.96 -3.21
CA ALA A 18 7.32 -4.71 -3.83
C ALA A 18 6.14 -4.02 -4.52
N THR A 19 5.82 -2.79 -4.11
CA THR A 19 4.69 -2.02 -4.60
C THR A 19 5.12 -0.69 -5.21
N PRO A 20 5.86 -0.69 -6.33
CA PRO A 20 6.26 0.56 -6.99
C PRO A 20 5.03 1.38 -7.38
N HIS A 21 5.16 2.70 -7.26
CA HIS A 21 4.08 3.62 -7.58
C HIS A 21 3.57 3.45 -9.01
N TYR A 22 2.25 3.52 -9.13
CA TYR A 22 1.55 3.62 -10.40
C TYR A 22 0.63 4.83 -10.39
N HIS A 23 0.86 5.74 -11.34
CA HIS A 23 0.02 6.92 -11.53
C HIS A 23 -0.48 6.90 -12.97
N PRO A 24 -1.79 6.72 -13.21
CA PRO A 24 -2.37 6.74 -14.54
C PRO A 24 -1.93 7.97 -15.33
N GLY A 25 -1.56 7.78 -16.59
CA GLY A 25 -1.10 8.86 -17.48
C GLY A 25 0.28 9.47 -17.17
N LYS A 26 0.90 9.15 -16.02
CA LYS A 26 2.24 9.64 -15.65
C LYS A 26 3.28 8.53 -15.51
N CYS A 27 2.86 7.29 -15.41
CA CYS A 27 3.76 6.16 -15.30
C CYS A 27 4.45 5.90 -16.65
N THR A 28 5.77 6.09 -16.71
CA THR A 28 6.56 5.88 -17.92
C THR A 28 6.99 4.42 -18.10
N MET A 29 6.92 3.61 -17.04
CA MET A 29 7.33 2.21 -17.06
C MET A 29 6.13 1.29 -17.24
N GLY A 30 6.04 0.64 -18.40
CA GLY A 30 5.04 -0.39 -18.68
C GLY A 30 5.23 -1.62 -17.80
N TYR A 31 4.15 -2.42 -17.64
CA TYR A 31 4.16 -3.61 -16.78
C TYR A 31 5.25 -4.61 -17.16
N GLU A 32 5.42 -4.93 -18.44
CA GLU A 32 6.42 -5.88 -18.93
C GLU A 32 7.87 -5.46 -18.60
N GLN A 33 8.14 -4.16 -18.64
CA GLN A 33 9.44 -3.62 -18.26
C GLN A 33 9.65 -3.71 -16.74
N LEU A 34 8.63 -3.37 -15.95
CA LEU A 34 8.67 -3.50 -14.50
C LEU A 34 8.89 -4.95 -14.09
N ARG A 35 8.14 -5.88 -14.69
CA ARG A 35 8.26 -7.32 -14.42
C ARG A 35 9.66 -7.83 -14.72
N ARG A 36 10.25 -7.45 -15.85
CA ARG A 36 11.65 -7.78 -16.16
C ARG A 36 12.63 -7.27 -15.11
N HIS A 37 12.48 -6.03 -14.66
CA HIS A 37 13.34 -5.47 -13.61
C HIS A 37 13.14 -6.21 -12.29
N PHE A 38 11.91 -6.57 -11.96
CA PHE A 38 11.60 -7.34 -10.76
C PHE A 38 12.21 -8.74 -10.80
N GLU A 39 12.12 -9.46 -11.92
CA GLU A 39 12.73 -10.80 -12.06
C GLU A 39 14.26 -10.73 -11.95
N LEU A 40 14.90 -9.73 -12.58
CA LEU A 40 16.34 -9.52 -12.41
C LEU A 40 16.73 -9.23 -10.95
N PHE A 41 15.94 -8.42 -10.26
CA PHE A 41 16.15 -8.16 -8.84
C PHE A 41 15.95 -9.42 -7.99
N LYS A 42 14.89 -10.18 -8.26
CA LYS A 42 14.60 -11.45 -7.59
C LYS A 42 15.75 -12.46 -7.75
N GLU A 43 16.33 -12.54 -8.96
CA GLU A 43 17.49 -13.40 -9.20
C GLU A 43 18.70 -12.97 -8.37
N GLN A 44 19.02 -11.68 -8.32
CA GLN A 44 20.09 -11.15 -7.47
C GLN A 44 19.88 -11.43 -5.98
N MET A 45 18.62 -11.46 -5.55
CA MET A 45 18.28 -11.71 -4.14
C MET A 45 18.47 -13.17 -3.73
N LYS A 46 18.47 -14.13 -4.65
CA LYS A 46 18.76 -15.54 -4.35
C LYS A 46 20.13 -15.74 -3.73
N ASP A 47 21.11 -14.94 -4.15
CA ASP A 47 22.49 -15.01 -3.63
C ASP A 47 22.67 -14.23 -2.31
N VAL A 48 21.81 -13.26 -2.05
CA VAL A 48 21.95 -12.31 -0.93
C VAL A 48 21.09 -12.71 0.27
N CYS A 49 19.83 -13.00 0.04
CA CYS A 49 18.83 -13.38 1.05
C CYS A 49 17.87 -14.44 0.47
N PRO A 50 18.33 -15.68 0.30
CA PRO A 50 17.58 -16.73 -0.40
C PRO A 50 16.25 -17.11 0.27
N GLU A 51 16.12 -16.82 1.57
CA GLU A 51 14.91 -17.12 2.33
C GLU A 51 13.82 -16.04 2.23
N ILE A 52 14.10 -14.90 1.57
CA ILE A 52 13.07 -13.87 1.34
C ILE A 52 12.28 -14.22 0.08
N GLU A 53 11.00 -14.46 0.26
CA GLU A 53 10.05 -14.53 -0.84
C GLU A 53 9.69 -13.12 -1.32
N LEU A 54 9.87 -12.86 -2.61
CA LEU A 54 9.53 -11.59 -3.23
C LEU A 54 8.29 -11.72 -4.11
N ALA A 55 7.34 -10.83 -3.91
CA ALA A 55 6.15 -10.67 -4.71
C ALA A 55 6.10 -9.27 -5.33
N LEU A 56 5.39 -9.11 -6.44
CA LEU A 56 5.20 -7.84 -7.12
C LEU A 56 3.75 -7.40 -6.99
N GLY A 57 3.55 -6.10 -6.76
CA GLY A 57 2.29 -5.39 -6.80
C GLY A 57 2.48 -3.99 -7.32
N ARG A 58 1.51 -3.13 -7.10
CA ARG A 58 1.57 -1.69 -7.38
C ARG A 58 0.94 -0.91 -6.23
N GLU A 59 1.52 0.24 -5.89
CA GLU A 59 0.83 1.27 -5.11
C GLU A 59 0.23 2.27 -6.09
N ILE A 60 -1.09 2.28 -6.15
CA ILE A 60 -1.86 2.98 -7.17
C ILE A 60 -2.32 4.32 -6.63
N TYR A 61 -1.88 5.41 -7.25
CA TYR A 61 -2.50 6.71 -7.02
C TYR A 61 -3.86 6.76 -7.71
N TYR A 62 -4.93 6.80 -6.93
CA TYR A 62 -6.28 6.73 -7.46
C TYR A 62 -6.67 7.97 -8.28
N THR A 63 -7.07 7.72 -9.51
CA THR A 63 -7.82 8.63 -10.38
C THR A 63 -8.95 7.83 -11.04
N SER A 64 -9.93 8.49 -11.65
CA SER A 64 -11.02 7.78 -12.37
C SER A 64 -10.50 6.86 -13.48
N ASP A 65 -9.37 7.22 -14.10
CA ASP A 65 -8.77 6.48 -15.21
C ASP A 65 -8.29 5.08 -14.80
N ILE A 66 -8.09 4.84 -13.49
CA ILE A 66 -7.70 3.51 -12.99
C ILE A 66 -8.75 2.44 -13.26
N LEU A 67 -10.01 2.82 -13.39
CA LEU A 67 -11.09 1.87 -13.65
C LEU A 67 -10.95 1.25 -15.03
N ASP A 68 -10.56 2.02 -16.03
CA ASP A 68 -10.28 1.53 -17.39
C ASP A 68 -9.06 0.59 -17.40
N ASP A 69 -8.01 0.95 -16.64
CA ASP A 69 -6.82 0.11 -16.49
C ASP A 69 -7.15 -1.21 -15.77
N LEU A 70 -8.02 -1.19 -14.77
CA LEU A 70 -8.48 -2.39 -14.06
C LEU A 70 -9.34 -3.29 -14.95
N GLU A 71 -10.20 -2.71 -15.79
CA GLU A 71 -11.01 -3.45 -16.77
C GLU A 71 -10.12 -4.12 -17.82
N ALA A 72 -9.06 -3.43 -18.25
CA ALA A 72 -8.05 -3.97 -19.16
C ALA A 72 -7.14 -5.04 -18.53
N GLN A 73 -7.33 -5.40 -17.25
CA GLN A 73 -6.50 -6.34 -16.49
C GLN A 73 -5.01 -5.95 -16.44
N ALA A 74 -4.73 -4.68 -16.20
CA ALA A 74 -3.40 -4.08 -16.29
C ALA A 74 -2.41 -4.53 -15.19
N HIS A 75 -2.55 -5.71 -14.60
CA HIS A 75 -1.65 -6.28 -13.58
C HIS A 75 -1.35 -5.30 -12.42
N LEU A 76 -2.39 -4.73 -11.87
CA LEU A 76 -2.30 -3.72 -10.82
C LEU A 76 -2.47 -4.31 -9.41
N THR A 77 -2.81 -5.60 -9.33
CA THR A 77 -3.04 -6.30 -8.06
C THR A 77 -1.74 -6.70 -7.38
N MET A 78 -1.82 -7.01 -6.10
CA MET A 78 -0.72 -7.60 -5.36
C MET A 78 -0.66 -9.11 -5.65
N GLU A 79 0.45 -9.59 -6.25
CA GLU A 79 0.73 -11.00 -6.49
C GLU A 79 -0.44 -11.77 -7.20
N ASP A 80 -0.97 -11.18 -8.26
CA ASP A 80 -2.10 -11.75 -9.04
C ASP A 80 -3.35 -12.09 -8.18
N SER A 81 -3.45 -11.49 -7.00
CA SER A 81 -4.60 -11.60 -6.11
C SER A 81 -5.72 -10.63 -6.50
N LYS A 82 -6.78 -10.56 -5.70
CA LYS A 82 -7.81 -9.54 -5.84
C LYS A 82 -7.51 -8.24 -5.08
N TYR A 83 -6.42 -8.17 -4.34
CA TYR A 83 -6.07 -7.01 -3.51
C TYR A 83 -5.34 -5.96 -4.33
N ILE A 84 -5.79 -4.70 -4.17
CA ILE A 84 -5.21 -3.52 -4.82
C ILE A 84 -4.82 -2.52 -3.76
N LEU A 85 -3.53 -2.15 -3.71
CA LEU A 85 -3.05 -1.11 -2.80
C LEU A 85 -3.29 0.26 -3.43
N ILE A 86 -4.07 1.09 -2.77
CA ILE A 86 -4.51 2.39 -3.30
C ILE A 86 -4.10 3.51 -2.37
N GLU A 87 -3.47 4.54 -2.95
CA GLU A 87 -3.17 5.79 -2.27
C GLU A 87 -3.95 6.98 -2.86
N TYR A 88 -4.10 8.03 -2.04
CA TYR A 88 -4.77 9.27 -2.39
C TYR A 88 -3.94 10.50 -1.99
N HIS A 89 -4.32 11.66 -2.49
CA HIS A 89 -3.77 12.90 -1.97
C HIS A 89 -4.16 13.08 -0.48
N PRO A 90 -3.25 13.59 0.38
CA PRO A 90 -3.54 13.76 1.82
C PRO A 90 -4.79 14.59 2.14
N THR A 91 -5.16 15.52 1.28
CA THR A 91 -6.36 16.37 1.41
C THR A 91 -7.57 15.83 0.63
N VAL A 92 -7.60 14.53 0.35
CA VAL A 92 -8.73 13.91 -0.35
C VAL A 92 -10.03 14.13 0.43
N GLU A 93 -11.10 14.48 -0.30
CA GLU A 93 -12.45 14.56 0.28
C GLU A 93 -12.97 13.15 0.57
N TYR A 94 -13.58 12.97 1.76
CA TYR A 94 -14.06 11.66 2.17
C TYR A 94 -15.09 11.05 1.21
N SER A 95 -15.98 11.86 0.65
CA SER A 95 -16.97 11.43 -0.34
C SER A 95 -16.33 10.83 -1.60
N TYR A 96 -15.23 11.42 -2.07
CA TYR A 96 -14.46 10.92 -3.21
C TYR A 96 -13.77 9.60 -2.86
N LEU A 97 -13.09 9.53 -1.70
CA LEU A 97 -12.43 8.32 -1.21
C LEU A 97 -13.44 7.18 -1.07
N ARG A 98 -14.57 7.42 -0.44
CA ARG A 98 -15.64 6.43 -0.26
C ARG A 98 -16.21 5.93 -1.59
N THR A 99 -16.47 6.84 -2.54
CA THR A 99 -16.99 6.48 -3.87
C THR A 99 -15.97 5.65 -4.65
N SER A 100 -14.69 6.03 -4.62
CA SER A 100 -13.62 5.31 -5.32
C SER A 100 -13.47 3.87 -4.80
N ILE A 101 -13.53 3.67 -3.47
CA ILE A 101 -13.54 2.34 -2.85
C ILE A 101 -14.71 1.50 -3.35
N SER A 102 -15.92 2.09 -3.39
CA SER A 102 -17.10 1.40 -3.91
C SER A 102 -16.94 0.98 -5.37
N ASN A 103 -16.39 1.86 -6.22
CA ASN A 103 -16.17 1.57 -7.65
C ASN A 103 -15.20 0.40 -7.83
N VAL A 104 -14.08 0.40 -7.11
CA VAL A 104 -13.08 -0.69 -7.16
C VAL A 104 -13.71 -2.02 -6.71
N MET A 105 -14.52 -2.00 -5.66
CA MET A 105 -15.19 -3.21 -5.17
C MET A 105 -16.22 -3.75 -6.16
N GLN A 106 -16.95 -2.88 -6.87
CA GLN A 106 -17.90 -3.28 -7.92
C GLN A 106 -17.22 -4.00 -9.08
N MET A 107 -15.94 -3.74 -9.33
CA MET A 107 -15.12 -4.45 -10.31
C MET A 107 -14.59 -5.80 -9.79
N GLY A 108 -14.93 -6.21 -8.57
CA GLY A 108 -14.53 -7.48 -7.97
C GLY A 108 -13.20 -7.46 -7.22
N TYR A 109 -12.57 -6.30 -7.07
CA TYR A 109 -11.32 -6.16 -6.34
C TYR A 109 -11.55 -5.81 -4.87
N THR A 110 -10.56 -6.08 -4.03
CA THR A 110 -10.54 -5.68 -2.62
C THR A 110 -9.52 -4.55 -2.42
N PRO A 111 -9.99 -3.31 -2.18
CA PRO A 111 -9.09 -2.19 -1.97
C PRO A 111 -8.36 -2.30 -0.62
N VAL A 112 -7.04 -2.15 -0.64
CA VAL A 112 -6.19 -1.92 0.52
C VAL A 112 -5.88 -0.43 0.54
N ILE A 113 -6.37 0.28 1.53
CA ILE A 113 -6.15 1.73 1.65
C ILE A 113 -4.77 1.94 2.28
N ALA A 114 -3.82 2.41 1.47
CA ALA A 114 -2.46 2.67 1.90
C ALA A 114 -2.42 3.79 2.94
N HIS A 115 -1.58 3.63 3.98
CA HIS A 115 -1.24 4.65 4.99
C HIS A 115 -2.40 5.60 5.34
N ILE A 116 -3.53 5.03 5.77
CA ILE A 116 -4.79 5.75 6.02
C ILE A 116 -4.63 6.95 6.95
N GLU A 117 -3.64 6.92 7.82
CA GLU A 117 -3.30 8.00 8.74
C GLU A 117 -2.80 9.28 8.06
N ARG A 118 -2.52 9.25 6.75
CA ARG A 118 -2.12 10.42 5.97
C ARG A 118 -3.31 11.25 5.48
N TYR A 119 -4.53 10.69 5.46
CA TYR A 119 -5.70 11.41 4.93
C TYR A 119 -6.34 12.27 6.02
N MET A 120 -6.36 13.60 5.76
CA MET A 120 -6.80 14.59 6.76
C MET A 120 -8.24 14.35 7.23
N CYS A 121 -9.16 14.03 6.32
CA CYS A 121 -10.55 13.74 6.67
C CYS A 121 -10.67 12.58 7.68
N VAL A 122 -9.90 11.52 7.49
CA VAL A 122 -9.92 10.34 8.37
C VAL A 122 -9.18 10.60 9.68
N LEU A 123 -8.07 11.37 9.61
CA LEU A 123 -7.30 11.76 10.81
C LEU A 123 -8.13 12.68 11.76
N GLU A 124 -9.07 13.43 11.23
CA GLU A 124 -10.00 14.28 11.99
C GLU A 124 -11.14 13.48 12.59
N ASP A 125 -11.66 12.48 11.88
CA ASP A 125 -12.71 11.58 12.36
C ASP A 125 -12.36 10.11 12.07
N TRP A 126 -11.83 9.42 13.07
CA TRP A 126 -11.46 8.01 12.99
C TRP A 126 -12.61 7.06 12.61
N LYS A 127 -13.87 7.47 12.83
CA LYS A 127 -15.05 6.66 12.49
C LYS A 127 -15.18 6.47 10.99
N LEU A 128 -14.62 7.39 10.20
CA LEU A 128 -14.58 7.26 8.75
C LEU A 128 -13.72 6.06 8.31
N ALA A 129 -12.63 5.75 9.05
CA ALA A 129 -11.86 4.53 8.82
C ALA A 129 -12.67 3.26 9.12
N LEU A 130 -13.47 3.28 10.19
CA LEU A 130 -14.37 2.18 10.52
C LEU A 130 -15.45 1.99 9.44
N GLU A 131 -16.00 3.07 8.91
CA GLU A 131 -16.97 3.00 7.80
C GLU A 131 -16.36 2.33 6.57
N LEU A 132 -15.14 2.72 6.16
CA LEU A 132 -14.43 2.13 5.04
C LEU A 132 -14.14 0.65 5.26
N LYS A 133 -13.72 0.27 6.46
CA LYS A 133 -13.56 -1.14 6.85
C LYS A 133 -14.87 -1.92 6.73
N ASN A 134 -15.96 -1.36 7.25
CA ASN A 134 -17.28 -2.00 7.20
C ASN A 134 -17.83 -2.13 5.76
N MET A 135 -17.37 -1.29 4.83
CA MET A 135 -17.63 -1.46 3.41
C MET A 135 -16.87 -2.65 2.81
N GLY A 136 -15.82 -3.14 3.45
CA GLY A 136 -14.99 -4.26 3.00
C GLY A 136 -13.59 -3.85 2.53
N ALA A 137 -13.18 -2.60 2.73
CA ALA A 137 -11.81 -2.18 2.48
C ALA A 137 -10.86 -2.72 3.56
N VAL A 138 -9.64 -3.02 3.17
CA VAL A 138 -8.53 -3.37 4.06
C VAL A 138 -7.82 -2.09 4.49
N ILE A 139 -7.62 -1.90 5.79
CA ILE A 139 -7.04 -0.69 6.36
C ILE A 139 -5.55 -0.93 6.67
N GLN A 140 -4.68 -0.20 5.98
CA GLN A 140 -3.24 -0.26 6.21
C GLN A 140 -2.74 1.04 6.86
N VAL A 141 -1.82 0.90 7.82
CA VAL A 141 -1.06 2.00 8.45
C VAL A 141 0.44 1.75 8.30
N ASN A 142 1.23 2.82 8.36
CA ASN A 142 2.69 2.71 8.29
C ASN A 142 3.31 2.37 9.65
N ALA A 143 4.29 1.46 9.66
CA ALA A 143 5.02 1.04 10.85
C ALA A 143 5.69 2.23 11.55
N GLY A 144 6.37 3.12 10.82
CA GLY A 144 6.96 4.33 11.36
C GLY A 144 5.93 5.24 12.05
N SER A 145 4.72 5.32 11.51
CA SER A 145 3.63 6.09 12.13
C SER A 145 3.14 5.46 13.44
N VAL A 146 3.14 4.11 13.54
CA VAL A 146 2.78 3.38 14.78
C VAL A 146 3.75 3.73 15.92
N ILE A 147 5.05 3.76 15.66
CA ILE A 147 6.07 4.12 16.65
C ILE A 147 6.15 5.63 16.94
N GLY A 148 5.62 6.47 16.05
CA GLY A 148 5.45 7.90 16.27
C GLY A 148 6.28 8.83 15.41
N ASP A 149 6.91 8.35 14.34
CA ASP A 149 7.72 9.15 13.41
C ASP A 149 6.90 10.27 12.72
N SER A 150 5.61 10.05 12.56
CA SER A 150 4.66 11.02 11.99
C SER A 150 4.06 12.00 13.02
N GLY A 151 4.57 11.98 14.26
CA GLY A 151 4.18 12.90 15.33
C GLY A 151 3.06 12.38 16.25
N SER A 152 2.85 13.10 17.34
CA SER A 152 1.98 12.64 18.44
C SER A 152 0.50 12.54 18.06
N LYS A 153 0.01 13.43 17.19
CA LYS A 153 -1.39 13.40 16.72
C LYS A 153 -1.68 12.11 15.95
N VAL A 154 -0.82 11.77 15.00
CA VAL A 154 -0.93 10.54 14.19
C VAL A 154 -0.78 9.31 15.08
N LYS A 155 0.21 9.28 15.98
CA LYS A 155 0.38 8.17 16.93
C LYS A 155 -0.86 7.93 17.78
N LYS A 156 -1.51 9.00 18.28
CA LYS A 156 -2.75 8.91 19.07
C LYS A 156 -3.91 8.35 18.23
N PHE A 157 -4.02 8.80 16.98
CA PHE A 157 -5.00 8.32 16.03
C PHE A 157 -4.83 6.82 15.75
N ILE A 158 -3.61 6.36 15.40
CA ILE A 158 -3.33 4.95 15.15
C ILE A 158 -3.59 4.08 16.38
N LYS A 159 -3.20 4.54 17.58
CA LYS A 159 -3.55 3.85 18.83
C LYS A 159 -5.05 3.65 18.99
N ARG A 160 -5.85 4.63 18.55
CA ARG A 160 -7.30 4.49 18.55
C ARG A 160 -7.76 3.45 17.54
N LEU A 161 -7.25 3.47 16.31
CA LEU A 161 -7.61 2.49 15.28
C LEU A 161 -7.25 1.06 15.72
N LEU A 162 -6.08 0.87 16.32
CA LEU A 162 -5.63 -0.44 16.84
C LEU A 162 -6.53 -0.92 17.99
N LYS A 163 -6.92 -0.04 18.92
CA LYS A 163 -7.82 -0.38 20.02
C LYS A 163 -9.20 -0.80 19.55
N GLU A 164 -9.69 -0.18 18.49
CA GLU A 164 -11.00 -0.49 17.88
C GLU A 164 -10.92 -1.61 16.83
N GLU A 165 -9.75 -2.28 16.70
CA GLU A 165 -9.50 -3.38 15.76
C GLU A 165 -9.79 -3.01 14.29
N ILE A 166 -9.54 -1.72 13.93
CA ILE A 166 -9.79 -1.22 12.58
C ILE A 166 -8.63 -1.52 11.64
N VAL A 167 -7.39 -1.52 12.15
CA VAL A 167 -6.19 -1.79 11.34
C VAL A 167 -6.12 -3.26 10.97
N ASP A 168 -5.96 -3.55 9.68
CA ASP A 168 -5.81 -4.91 9.15
C ASP A 168 -4.35 -5.22 8.84
N VAL A 169 -3.58 -4.23 8.36
CA VAL A 169 -2.20 -4.40 7.90
C VAL A 169 -1.32 -3.26 8.40
N ILE A 170 -0.10 -3.60 8.79
CA ILE A 170 0.97 -2.62 9.04
C ILE A 170 2.00 -2.80 7.93
N GLY A 171 2.22 -1.75 7.13
CA GLY A 171 3.22 -1.73 6.06
C GLY A 171 4.44 -0.90 6.42
N THR A 172 5.58 -1.18 5.82
CA THR A 172 6.80 -0.38 6.05
C THR A 172 6.78 0.93 5.28
N ASP A 173 6.19 0.94 4.08
CA ASP A 173 6.28 2.05 3.12
C ASP A 173 7.75 2.46 2.88
N ALA A 174 8.63 1.44 2.77
CA ALA A 174 10.07 1.63 2.71
C ALA A 174 10.53 2.06 1.32
N HIS A 175 11.18 3.23 1.24
CA HIS A 175 11.71 3.80 -0.01
C HIS A 175 13.24 3.83 -0.06
N SER A 176 13.90 3.68 1.08
CA SER A 176 15.36 3.74 1.20
C SER A 176 15.81 3.03 2.48
N ASN A 177 17.13 2.80 2.61
CA ASN A 177 17.76 2.28 3.83
C ASN A 177 17.95 3.34 4.94
N GLY A 178 17.24 4.46 4.88
CA GLY A 178 17.26 5.52 5.88
C GLY A 178 16.01 5.51 6.78
N ARG A 179 15.47 6.71 7.06
CA ARG A 179 14.30 6.91 7.96
C ARG A 179 12.99 6.18 7.62
N ARG A 180 12.92 5.49 6.46
CA ARG A 180 11.78 4.69 6.00
C ARG A 180 12.26 3.32 5.52
N SER A 181 13.14 2.72 6.28
CA SER A 181 13.53 1.32 6.10
C SER A 181 12.64 0.43 6.93
#